data_e4ad11b8fb2a77fb5625116a01be1a0b
#
_entry.id   e4ad11b8fb2a77fb5625116a01be1a0b
#
_cell.length_a   1.000
_cell.length_b   1.000
_cell.length_c   1.000
_cell.angle_alpha   90.00
_cell.angle_beta   90.00
_cell.angle_gamma   90.00
#
_symmetry.space_group_name_H-M   'P 1'
#
loop_
_entity.id
_entity.type
_entity.pdbx_description
1 polymer ?
#
loop_
_entity_poly.entity_id
_entity_poly.type
_entity_poly.pdbx_seq_one_letter_code
_entity_poly.pdbx_strand_id
1 'polypeptide(L)'
;EEMAEGDEIIVTNQDHEANSGPWRRLADRGITIREWQVNPETGHLEPPGLDDLLTERTRVVAFPHCSNIVAEINPVAEIAARVRAAGAVSVVDGVSMAPHGLPDVEALGCDIYLFSSYKTYGPHQGVMAIRRALLERLPNQSHYFNADSLRKKLVPAGPDHAQVAALAGLADYLDDLHARHFRTNIAPDRRDARVRDLMRGHEAELLAPLLDYLKGRNDIRILGPTDPGRRAPTVAIVHSRPGEELAAALATDRIMAGGGHFYARRVIEAMGEDADRG
;
A
#
# COMPACT_ATOMS: atom_id res chain seq x y z
N GLU A 1 -5.68 -15.47 19.78
CA GLU A 1 -5.85 -16.89 19.39
C GLU A 1 -4.87 -17.16 18.26
N GLU A 2 -4.20 -18.32 18.30
CA GLU A 2 -3.41 -18.80 17.18
C GLU A 2 -4.36 -19.21 16.05
N MET A 3 -3.93 -19.01 14.80
CA MET A 3 -4.69 -19.45 13.63
C MET A 3 -4.71 -20.99 13.60
N ALA A 4 -5.88 -21.55 13.35
CA ALA A 4 -6.12 -22.99 13.30
C ALA A 4 -6.38 -23.47 11.86
N GLU A 5 -6.25 -24.77 11.64
CA GLU A 5 -6.65 -25.38 10.38
C GLU A 5 -8.10 -25.04 10.02
N GLY A 6 -8.32 -24.62 8.80
CA GLY A 6 -9.62 -24.16 8.30
C GLY A 6 -9.95 -22.68 8.60
N ASP A 7 -9.10 -21.95 9.34
CA ASP A 7 -9.20 -20.49 9.38
C ASP A 7 -8.90 -19.91 8.01
N GLU A 8 -9.43 -18.73 7.71
CA GLU A 8 -9.36 -18.11 6.40
C GLU A 8 -8.57 -16.80 6.43
N ILE A 9 -7.76 -16.60 5.41
CA ILE A 9 -7.12 -15.33 5.09
C ILE A 9 -7.60 -14.86 3.73
N ILE A 10 -8.05 -13.62 3.64
CA ILE A 10 -8.36 -12.96 2.37
C ILE A 10 -7.15 -12.13 1.97
N VAL A 11 -6.68 -12.35 0.75
CA VAL A 11 -5.63 -11.55 0.09
C VAL A 11 -6.19 -11.00 -1.21
N THR A 12 -5.54 -10.00 -1.81
CA THR A 12 -5.94 -9.49 -3.11
C THR A 12 -4.96 -9.89 -4.20
N ASN A 13 -5.40 -9.87 -5.45
CA ASN A 13 -4.52 -9.92 -6.62
C ASN A 13 -4.08 -8.53 -7.10
N GLN A 14 -4.52 -7.44 -6.42
CA GLN A 14 -4.05 -6.08 -6.68
C GLN A 14 -2.71 -5.77 -5.99
N ASP A 15 -2.37 -6.54 -4.95
CA ASP A 15 -1.30 -6.21 -4.03
C ASP A 15 0.10 -6.57 -4.56
N HIS A 16 1.08 -5.86 -4.03
CA HIS A 16 2.49 -6.24 -4.15
C HIS A 16 2.72 -7.62 -3.51
N GLU A 17 3.61 -8.44 -4.10
CA GLU A 17 3.86 -9.81 -3.63
C GLU A 17 4.31 -9.87 -2.15
N ALA A 18 4.95 -8.81 -1.64
CA ALA A 18 5.37 -8.74 -0.24
C ALA A 18 4.20 -8.81 0.76
N ASN A 19 3.01 -8.29 0.41
CA ASN A 19 1.82 -8.36 1.25
C ASN A 19 0.82 -9.45 0.81
N SER A 20 1.11 -10.20 -0.23
CA SER A 20 0.27 -11.31 -0.71
C SER A 20 0.93 -12.67 -0.51
N GLY A 21 2.16 -12.84 -0.98
CA GLY A 21 2.86 -14.12 -1.00
C GLY A 21 3.09 -14.76 0.37
N PRO A 22 3.50 -14.02 1.42
CA PRO A 22 3.67 -14.61 2.76
C PRO A 22 2.40 -15.24 3.31
N TRP A 23 1.25 -14.59 3.10
CA TRP A 23 -0.05 -15.12 3.52
C TRP A 23 -0.43 -16.38 2.74
N ARG A 24 -0.23 -16.38 1.42
CA ARG A 24 -0.54 -17.53 0.55
C ARG A 24 0.20 -18.80 0.95
N ARG A 25 1.44 -18.68 1.42
CA ARG A 25 2.23 -19.83 1.90
C ARG A 25 1.65 -20.49 3.16
N LEU A 26 0.75 -19.84 3.87
CA LEU A 26 0.08 -20.44 5.03
C LEU A 26 -0.94 -21.53 4.62
N ALA A 27 -1.27 -21.65 3.34
CA ALA A 27 -2.04 -22.79 2.82
C ALA A 27 -1.36 -24.13 3.16
N ASP A 28 -0.03 -24.18 3.15
CA ASP A 28 0.74 -25.38 3.51
C ASP A 28 0.56 -25.78 5.00
N ARG A 29 -0.05 -24.91 5.80
CA ARG A 29 -0.37 -25.13 7.21
C ARG A 29 -1.87 -25.32 7.48
N GLY A 30 -2.66 -25.60 6.42
CA GLY A 30 -4.10 -25.82 6.53
C GLY A 30 -4.94 -24.55 6.61
N ILE A 31 -4.36 -23.36 6.35
CA ILE A 31 -5.10 -22.12 6.29
C ILE A 31 -5.71 -21.96 4.89
N THR A 32 -7.00 -21.65 4.83
CA THR A 32 -7.69 -21.41 3.57
C THR A 32 -7.39 -20.00 3.07
N ILE A 33 -6.82 -19.88 1.87
CA ILE A 33 -6.56 -18.60 1.24
C ILE A 33 -7.69 -18.28 0.26
N ARG A 34 -8.37 -17.16 0.50
CA ARG A 34 -9.39 -16.63 -0.39
C ARG A 34 -8.85 -15.40 -1.11
N GLU A 35 -9.15 -15.26 -2.40
CA GLU A 35 -8.66 -14.15 -3.19
C GLU A 35 -9.78 -13.16 -3.52
N TRP A 36 -9.63 -11.94 -3.07
CA TRP A 36 -10.43 -10.80 -3.47
C TRP A 36 -9.86 -10.25 -4.78
N GLN A 37 -10.58 -10.50 -5.87
CA GLN A 37 -10.11 -10.19 -7.22
C GLN A 37 -10.47 -8.78 -7.63
N VAL A 38 -9.57 -8.15 -8.39
CA VAL A 38 -9.86 -6.88 -9.07
C VAL A 38 -10.86 -7.09 -10.20
N ASN A 39 -11.55 -6.03 -10.55
CA ASN A 39 -12.27 -5.95 -11.82
C ASN A 39 -11.24 -5.99 -12.97
N PRO A 40 -11.33 -6.93 -13.93
CA PRO A 40 -10.31 -7.14 -14.95
C PRO A 40 -10.18 -5.97 -15.95
N GLU A 41 -11.22 -5.18 -16.11
CA GLU A 41 -11.20 -4.03 -17.02
C GLU A 41 -10.53 -2.81 -16.40
N THR A 42 -10.83 -2.57 -15.11
CA THR A 42 -10.43 -1.33 -14.41
C THR A 42 -9.24 -1.52 -13.46
N GLY A 43 -8.98 -2.73 -13.01
CA GLY A 43 -7.99 -3.04 -11.98
C GLY A 43 -8.44 -2.68 -10.55
N HIS A 44 -9.71 -2.26 -10.37
CA HIS A 44 -10.24 -1.80 -9.10
C HIS A 44 -10.60 -2.97 -8.17
N LEU A 45 -10.40 -2.78 -6.87
CA LEU A 45 -10.98 -3.59 -5.82
C LEU A 45 -12.34 -2.99 -5.42
N GLU A 46 -13.40 -3.73 -5.65
CA GLU A 46 -14.75 -3.30 -5.32
C GLU A 46 -15.13 -3.79 -3.92
N PRO A 47 -15.38 -2.89 -2.90
CA PRO A 47 -15.68 -3.31 -1.54
C PRO A 47 -16.84 -4.29 -1.39
N PRO A 48 -17.93 -4.25 -2.18
CA PRO A 48 -18.98 -5.26 -2.12
C PRO A 48 -18.48 -6.69 -2.42
N GLY A 49 -17.47 -6.85 -3.29
CA GLY A 49 -16.87 -8.16 -3.57
C GLY A 49 -16.13 -8.77 -2.37
N LEU A 50 -15.74 -7.96 -1.40
CA LEU A 50 -15.19 -8.45 -0.13
C LEU A 50 -16.28 -9.10 0.74
N ASP A 51 -17.49 -8.55 0.75
CA ASP A 51 -18.57 -9.07 1.59
C ASP A 51 -18.92 -10.53 1.26
N ASP A 52 -18.82 -10.92 -0.01
CA ASP A 52 -19.04 -12.30 -0.47
C ASP A 52 -17.93 -13.28 -0.02
N LEU A 53 -16.78 -12.74 0.37
CA LEU A 53 -15.63 -13.52 0.82
C LEU A 53 -15.54 -13.64 2.35
N LEU A 54 -16.13 -12.69 3.09
CA LEU A 54 -16.07 -12.68 4.55
C LEU A 54 -16.94 -13.79 5.14
N THR A 55 -16.35 -14.57 6.04
CA THR A 55 -17.05 -15.63 6.80
C THR A 55 -16.68 -15.56 8.27
N GLU A 56 -17.35 -16.36 9.10
CA GLU A 56 -17.01 -16.51 10.53
C GLU A 56 -15.60 -17.09 10.77
N ARG A 57 -15.00 -17.70 9.74
CA ARG A 57 -13.64 -18.24 9.78
C ARG A 57 -12.59 -17.24 9.31
N THR A 58 -12.98 -16.12 8.73
CA THR A 58 -12.04 -15.09 8.28
C THR A 58 -11.30 -14.49 9.48
N ARG A 59 -9.96 -14.58 9.49
CA ARG A 59 -9.10 -14.04 10.54
C ARG A 59 -8.34 -12.80 10.10
N VAL A 60 -7.92 -12.76 8.84
CA VAL A 60 -7.11 -11.67 8.30
C VAL A 60 -7.62 -11.29 6.92
N VAL A 61 -7.63 -9.99 6.63
CA VAL A 61 -7.78 -9.43 5.30
C VAL A 61 -6.58 -8.54 5.02
N ALA A 62 -5.74 -8.92 4.04
CA ALA A 62 -4.57 -8.18 3.62
C ALA A 62 -4.82 -7.52 2.26
N PHE A 63 -4.62 -6.19 2.17
CA PHE A 63 -4.88 -5.42 0.96
C PHE A 63 -4.02 -4.16 0.90
N PRO A 64 -3.78 -3.57 -0.30
CA PRO A 64 -3.01 -2.34 -0.44
C PRO A 64 -3.86 -1.11 -0.14
N HIS A 65 -3.27 -0.07 0.46
CA HIS A 65 -3.87 1.27 0.45
C HIS A 65 -3.85 1.87 -0.95
N CYS A 66 -2.74 1.66 -1.66
CA CYS A 66 -2.58 2.07 -3.05
C CYS A 66 -1.82 0.98 -3.80
N SER A 67 -2.34 0.57 -4.95
CA SER A 67 -1.62 -0.36 -5.82
C SER A 67 -0.40 0.31 -6.45
N ASN A 68 0.73 -0.40 -6.45
CA ASN A 68 1.96 0.07 -7.08
C ASN A 68 1.96 -0.04 -8.62
N ILE A 69 0.93 -0.64 -9.22
CA ILE A 69 0.72 -0.74 -10.68
C ILE A 69 -0.45 0.14 -11.12
N VAL A 70 -1.67 -0.21 -10.73
CA VAL A 70 -2.86 0.54 -11.17
C VAL A 70 -3.02 1.87 -10.44
N ALA A 71 -2.23 2.08 -9.41
CA ALA A 71 -2.19 3.31 -8.60
C ALA A 71 -3.52 3.71 -7.95
N GLU A 72 -4.53 2.84 -7.97
CA GLU A 72 -5.79 3.07 -7.29
C GLU A 72 -5.56 3.29 -5.79
N ILE A 73 -6.23 4.29 -5.25
CA ILE A 73 -6.26 4.53 -3.80
C ILE A 73 -7.54 3.89 -3.26
N ASN A 74 -7.36 2.81 -2.54
CA ASN A 74 -8.46 2.04 -1.96
C ASN A 74 -9.08 2.76 -0.75
N PRO A 75 -10.39 2.65 -0.53
CA PRO A 75 -11.09 3.27 0.60
C PRO A 75 -10.85 2.48 1.90
N VAL A 76 -9.64 2.60 2.47
CA VAL A 76 -9.18 1.80 3.62
C VAL A 76 -10.13 1.86 4.80
N ALA A 77 -10.69 3.05 5.13
CA ALA A 77 -11.59 3.18 6.27
C ALA A 77 -12.88 2.36 6.10
N GLU A 78 -13.43 2.34 4.89
CA GLU A 78 -14.62 1.54 4.56
C GLU A 78 -14.30 0.04 4.62
N ILE A 79 -13.20 -0.38 4.00
CA ILE A 79 -12.76 -1.78 3.99
C ILE A 79 -12.47 -2.26 5.42
N ALA A 80 -11.73 -1.48 6.21
CA ALA A 80 -11.39 -1.81 7.59
C ALA A 80 -12.65 -1.92 8.48
N ALA A 81 -13.67 -1.10 8.23
CA ALA A 81 -14.94 -1.20 8.95
C ALA A 81 -15.68 -2.53 8.65
N ARG A 82 -15.70 -2.98 7.38
CA ARG A 82 -16.27 -4.28 6.96
C ARG A 82 -15.51 -5.44 7.60
N VAL A 83 -14.17 -5.42 7.52
CA VAL A 83 -13.29 -6.43 8.11
C VAL A 83 -13.52 -6.55 9.61
N ARG A 84 -13.63 -5.41 10.30
CA ARG A 84 -13.90 -5.38 11.75
C ARG A 84 -15.29 -5.91 12.09
N ALA A 85 -16.31 -5.61 11.30
CA ALA A 85 -17.66 -6.12 11.50
C ALA A 85 -17.72 -7.65 11.39
N ALA A 86 -16.85 -8.25 10.56
CA ALA A 86 -16.68 -9.70 10.45
C ALA A 86 -15.79 -10.30 11.55
N GLY A 87 -15.24 -9.50 12.48
CA GLY A 87 -14.36 -9.97 13.54
C GLY A 87 -12.92 -10.29 13.10
N ALA A 88 -12.53 -9.95 11.88
CA ALA A 88 -11.23 -10.17 11.31
C ALA A 88 -10.26 -8.99 11.54
N VAL A 89 -8.98 -9.21 11.27
CA VAL A 89 -7.88 -8.24 11.37
C VAL A 89 -7.56 -7.69 9.98
N SER A 90 -7.51 -6.38 9.85
CA SER A 90 -7.10 -5.70 8.62
C SER A 90 -5.59 -5.41 8.62
N VAL A 91 -4.90 -5.86 7.54
CA VAL A 91 -3.47 -5.61 7.30
C VAL A 91 -3.32 -4.82 6.01
N VAL A 92 -2.88 -3.58 6.12
CA VAL A 92 -2.84 -2.63 5.01
C VAL A 92 -1.41 -2.34 4.58
N ASP A 93 -1.10 -2.63 3.32
CA ASP A 93 0.15 -2.18 2.70
C ASP A 93 0.00 -0.73 2.22
N GLY A 94 0.64 0.18 2.94
CA GLY A 94 0.67 1.61 2.64
C GLY A 94 1.91 2.06 1.89
N VAL A 95 2.77 1.15 1.45
CA VAL A 95 4.08 1.46 0.85
C VAL A 95 3.96 2.39 -0.37
N SER A 96 2.96 2.20 -1.20
CA SER A 96 2.74 3.02 -2.39
C SER A 96 1.91 4.28 -2.11
N MET A 97 1.33 4.43 -0.92
CA MET A 97 0.56 5.63 -0.55
C MET A 97 1.37 6.61 0.31
N ALA A 98 2.18 6.10 1.24
CA ALA A 98 2.90 6.93 2.22
C ALA A 98 3.79 8.04 1.60
N PRO A 99 4.46 7.85 0.44
CA PRO A 99 5.24 8.91 -0.21
C PRO A 99 4.43 10.14 -0.63
N HIS A 100 3.12 9.96 -0.84
CA HIS A 100 2.20 10.97 -1.35
C HIS A 100 1.42 11.71 -0.25
N GLY A 101 1.96 11.65 0.95
CA GLY A 101 1.44 12.20 2.20
C GLY A 101 1.06 11.12 3.19
N LEU A 102 1.73 11.09 4.34
CA LEU A 102 1.46 10.11 5.39
C LEU A 102 -0.02 10.18 5.80
N PRO A 103 -0.75 9.07 5.80
CA PRO A 103 -2.13 9.06 6.20
C PRO A 103 -2.27 9.15 7.72
N ASP A 104 -3.41 9.63 8.18
CA ASP A 104 -3.85 9.46 9.55
C ASP A 104 -4.31 8.01 9.76
N VAL A 105 -3.41 7.16 10.27
CA VAL A 105 -3.66 5.73 10.46
C VAL A 105 -4.79 5.47 11.47
N GLU A 106 -4.98 6.36 12.45
CA GLU A 106 -6.07 6.26 13.40
C GLU A 106 -7.42 6.48 12.72
N ALA A 107 -7.52 7.50 11.88
CA ALA A 107 -8.72 7.79 11.08
C ALA A 107 -9.03 6.70 10.06
N LEU A 108 -8.01 6.04 9.48
CA LEU A 108 -8.19 4.89 8.60
C LEU A 108 -8.82 3.70 9.31
N GLY A 109 -8.62 3.59 10.60
CA GLY A 109 -9.28 2.57 11.41
C GLY A 109 -8.81 1.14 11.16
N CYS A 110 -7.76 0.88 10.40
CA CYS A 110 -7.18 -0.46 10.19
C CYS A 110 -6.43 -0.95 11.45
N ASP A 111 -6.16 -2.25 11.52
CA ASP A 111 -5.49 -2.85 12.68
C ASP A 111 -3.98 -2.81 12.55
N ILE A 112 -3.47 -3.03 11.33
CA ILE A 112 -2.04 -2.94 10.99
C ILE A 112 -1.90 -2.10 9.71
N TYR A 113 -0.98 -1.13 9.74
CA TYR A 113 -0.58 -0.34 8.58
C TYR A 113 0.93 -0.42 8.40
N LEU A 114 1.37 -0.78 7.21
CA LEU A 114 2.77 -1.03 6.88
C LEU A 114 3.25 -0.03 5.83
N PHE A 115 4.46 0.52 5.98
CA PHE A 115 5.09 1.28 4.91
C PHE A 115 6.62 1.22 4.98
N SER A 116 7.28 1.59 3.88
CA SER A 116 8.72 1.67 3.76
C SER A 116 9.18 3.11 3.85
N SER A 117 9.96 3.47 4.86
CA SER A 117 10.44 4.84 5.02
C SER A 117 11.38 5.27 3.89
N TYR A 118 12.16 4.35 3.27
CA TYR A 118 13.02 4.68 2.15
C TYR A 118 12.27 5.11 0.88
N LYS A 119 10.98 4.80 0.77
CA LYS A 119 10.10 5.34 -0.27
C LYS A 119 9.41 6.63 0.19
N THR A 120 9.54 6.99 1.47
CA THR A 120 8.85 8.10 2.13
C THR A 120 9.88 9.05 2.75
N TYR A 121 10.89 9.44 1.98
CA TYR A 121 11.94 10.43 2.34
C TYR A 121 12.82 10.04 3.54
N GLY A 122 12.81 8.78 3.97
CA GLY A 122 13.51 8.28 5.15
C GLY A 122 14.60 7.23 4.86
N PRO A 123 15.19 6.65 5.91
CA PRO A 123 16.22 5.61 5.79
C PRO A 123 15.62 4.28 5.31
N HIS A 124 16.48 3.32 4.98
CA HIS A 124 16.05 1.98 4.53
C HIS A 124 15.49 1.15 5.71
N GLN A 125 14.28 1.47 6.10
CA GLN A 125 13.57 0.88 7.24
C GLN A 125 12.10 0.61 6.90
N GLY A 126 11.56 -0.52 7.38
CA GLY A 126 10.12 -0.78 7.40
C GLY A 126 9.49 -0.21 8.67
N VAL A 127 8.31 0.33 8.54
CA VAL A 127 7.52 0.86 9.67
C VAL A 127 6.19 0.13 9.72
N MET A 128 5.80 -0.30 10.92
CA MET A 128 4.51 -0.91 11.20
C MET A 128 3.79 -0.14 12.30
N ALA A 129 2.65 0.44 11.96
CA ALA A 129 1.69 0.93 12.93
C ALA A 129 0.70 -0.19 13.24
N ILE A 130 0.51 -0.50 14.52
CA ILE A 130 -0.38 -1.58 14.98
C ILE A 130 -1.24 -1.08 16.13
N ARG A 131 -2.52 -1.46 16.11
CA ARG A 131 -3.41 -1.16 17.24
C ARG A 131 -2.93 -1.82 18.52
N ARG A 132 -2.89 -1.03 19.61
CA ARG A 132 -2.44 -1.54 20.93
C ARG A 132 -3.18 -2.80 21.35
N ALA A 133 -4.51 -2.83 21.24
CA ALA A 133 -5.31 -3.98 21.65
C ALA A 133 -4.98 -5.25 20.86
N LEU A 134 -4.60 -5.13 19.59
CA LEU A 134 -4.10 -6.26 18.79
C LEU A 134 -2.69 -6.67 19.25
N LEU A 135 -1.78 -5.70 19.42
CA LEU A 135 -0.42 -5.97 19.88
C LEU A 135 -0.40 -6.70 21.25
N GLU A 136 -1.29 -6.34 22.16
CA GLU A 136 -1.42 -7.01 23.48
C GLU A 136 -1.77 -8.49 23.35
N ARG A 137 -2.57 -8.86 22.35
CA ARG A 137 -3.02 -10.24 22.10
C ARG A 137 -1.99 -11.09 21.34
N LEU A 138 -1.10 -10.50 20.57
CA LEU A 138 -0.13 -11.25 19.78
C LEU A 138 0.88 -11.96 20.67
N PRO A 139 1.40 -13.13 20.24
CA PRO A 139 2.47 -13.82 20.98
C PRO A 139 3.77 -13.02 20.92
N ASN A 140 4.62 -13.21 21.94
CA ASN A 140 5.94 -12.59 21.97
C ASN A 140 6.84 -13.19 20.88
N GLN A 141 7.38 -12.33 20.01
CA GLN A 141 8.35 -12.67 18.96
C GLN A 141 9.79 -12.28 19.34
N SER A 142 9.96 -11.63 20.49
CA SER A 142 11.24 -11.19 21.02
C SER A 142 11.84 -12.24 21.99
N HIS A 143 12.95 -11.91 22.61
CA HIS A 143 13.52 -12.74 23.67
C HIS A 143 12.51 -12.98 24.79
N TYR A 144 12.53 -14.17 25.40
CA TYR A 144 11.56 -14.56 26.42
C TYR A 144 11.47 -13.55 27.59
N PHE A 145 12.59 -12.94 27.98
CA PHE A 145 12.65 -11.94 29.07
C PHE A 145 12.06 -10.57 28.68
N ASN A 146 11.65 -10.38 27.44
CA ASN A 146 10.95 -9.19 26.94
C ASN A 146 9.44 -9.42 26.79
N ALA A 147 8.90 -10.55 27.21
CA ALA A 147 7.50 -10.91 26.96
C ALA A 147 6.49 -9.88 27.47
N ASP A 148 6.79 -9.22 28.60
CA ASP A 148 5.93 -8.20 29.19
C ASP A 148 6.14 -6.78 28.62
N SER A 149 7.09 -6.64 27.68
CA SER A 149 7.40 -5.34 27.07
C SER A 149 6.70 -5.17 25.73
N LEU A 150 5.59 -4.43 25.66
CA LEU A 150 4.90 -4.13 24.40
C LEU A 150 5.81 -3.53 23.35
N ARG A 151 6.77 -2.66 23.74
CA ARG A 151 7.73 -2.03 22.83
C ARG A 151 8.66 -3.02 22.14
N LYS A 152 8.92 -4.18 22.77
CA LYS A 152 9.87 -5.17 22.28
C LYS A 152 9.19 -6.41 21.73
N LYS A 153 7.91 -6.58 21.98
CA LYS A 153 7.14 -7.81 21.73
C LYS A 153 7.28 -8.34 20.29
N LEU A 154 7.33 -7.45 19.30
CA LEU A 154 7.47 -7.79 17.89
C LEU A 154 8.88 -7.47 17.33
N VAL A 155 9.86 -7.24 18.19
CA VAL A 155 11.26 -6.95 17.80
C VAL A 155 12.13 -8.15 18.14
N PRO A 156 12.39 -9.08 17.20
CA PRO A 156 13.05 -10.36 17.48
C PRO A 156 14.53 -10.22 17.84
N ALA A 157 15.17 -9.10 17.44
CA ALA A 157 16.58 -8.81 17.70
C ALA A 157 16.79 -7.33 18.00
N GLY A 158 18.05 -6.91 18.25
CA GLY A 158 18.40 -5.51 18.40
C GLY A 158 18.16 -4.75 17.09
N PRO A 159 17.34 -3.67 17.06
CA PRO A 159 17.16 -2.88 15.87
C PRO A 159 18.39 -2.03 15.56
N ASP A 160 18.51 -1.56 14.31
CA ASP A 160 19.46 -0.51 13.96
C ASP A 160 18.95 0.82 14.55
N HIS A 161 19.49 1.17 15.72
CA HIS A 161 19.08 2.37 16.45
C HIS A 161 19.33 3.66 15.67
N ALA A 162 20.35 3.71 14.81
CA ALA A 162 20.65 4.89 14.00
C ALA A 162 19.56 5.09 12.94
N GLN A 163 19.15 4.05 12.24
CA GLN A 163 18.07 4.14 11.28
C GLN A 163 16.72 4.44 11.95
N VAL A 164 16.43 3.83 13.10
CA VAL A 164 15.21 4.14 13.86
C VAL A 164 15.18 5.61 14.29
N ALA A 165 16.31 6.14 14.80
CA ALA A 165 16.40 7.56 15.17
C ALA A 165 16.25 8.50 13.97
N ALA A 166 16.79 8.12 12.80
CA ALA A 166 16.69 8.91 11.57
C ALA A 166 15.24 9.06 11.05
N LEU A 167 14.30 8.22 11.50
CA LEU A 167 12.87 8.39 11.15
C LEU A 167 12.28 9.71 11.67
N ALA A 168 12.86 10.30 12.73
CA ALA A 168 12.45 11.62 13.19
C ALA A 168 12.63 12.70 12.10
N GLY A 169 13.67 12.59 11.28
CA GLY A 169 13.91 13.49 10.15
C GLY A 169 12.81 13.48 9.08
N LEU A 170 12.05 12.41 8.98
CA LEU A 170 10.87 12.37 8.10
C LEU A 170 9.77 13.29 8.63
N ALA A 171 9.54 13.30 9.94
CA ALA A 171 8.58 14.22 10.56
C ALA A 171 9.06 15.67 10.44
N ASP A 172 10.34 15.91 10.69
CA ASP A 172 10.95 17.26 10.53
C ASP A 172 10.81 17.76 9.09
N TYR A 173 10.97 16.90 8.09
CA TYR A 173 10.79 17.26 6.68
C TYR A 173 9.34 17.70 6.37
N LEU A 174 8.35 17.00 6.91
CA LEU A 174 6.93 17.37 6.71
C LEU A 174 6.62 18.70 7.44
N ASP A 175 7.17 18.91 8.64
CA ASP A 175 7.05 20.18 9.36
C ASP A 175 7.70 21.34 8.58
N ASP A 176 8.86 21.12 7.98
CA ASP A 176 9.54 22.10 7.12
C ASP A 176 8.73 22.42 5.86
N LEU A 177 8.12 21.43 5.21
CA LEU A 177 7.20 21.67 4.09
C LEU A 177 6.03 22.55 4.52
N HIS A 178 5.41 22.24 5.67
CA HIS A 178 4.34 23.07 6.21
C HIS A 178 4.81 24.51 6.44
N ALA A 179 5.95 24.70 7.10
CA ALA A 179 6.47 26.02 7.42
C ALA A 179 6.80 26.88 6.18
N ARG A 180 7.22 26.24 5.07
CA ARG A 180 7.52 26.92 3.79
C ARG A 180 6.27 27.37 3.05
N HIS A 181 5.20 26.58 3.10
CA HIS A 181 3.99 26.82 2.31
C HIS A 181 2.87 27.52 3.10
N PHE A 182 2.87 27.41 4.43
CA PHE A 182 1.79 27.95 5.26
C PHE A 182 2.33 28.86 6.37
N ARG A 183 1.78 30.07 6.47
CA ARG A 183 2.21 31.09 7.47
C ARG A 183 1.52 30.96 8.83
N THR A 184 0.64 30.00 9.01
CA THR A 184 -0.16 29.86 10.24
C THR A 184 0.37 28.74 11.11
N ASN A 185 0.60 29.05 12.40
CA ASN A 185 0.89 28.01 13.38
C ASN A 185 -0.42 27.31 13.78
N ILE A 186 -0.51 26.02 13.48
CA ILE A 186 -1.66 25.18 13.79
C ILE A 186 -1.20 23.88 14.46
N ALA A 187 -2.14 23.13 15.03
CA ALA A 187 -1.85 21.85 15.67
C ALA A 187 -1.18 20.84 14.70
N PRO A 188 -0.29 19.96 15.18
CA PRO A 188 0.47 19.04 14.33
C PRO A 188 -0.40 18.20 13.39
N ASP A 189 -1.48 17.61 13.88
CA ASP A 189 -2.44 16.81 13.10
C ASP A 189 -3.01 17.57 11.89
N ARG A 190 -3.28 18.86 12.08
CA ARG A 190 -3.75 19.74 11.01
C ARG A 190 -2.64 20.14 10.04
N ARG A 191 -1.37 20.19 10.51
CA ARG A 191 -0.21 20.43 9.64
C ARG A 191 -0.03 19.29 8.66
N ASP A 192 -0.06 18.06 9.18
CA ASP A 192 0.08 16.85 8.35
C ASP A 192 -1.01 16.75 7.30
N ALA A 193 -2.26 17.05 7.64
CA ALA A 193 -3.36 17.10 6.70
C ALA A 193 -3.11 18.12 5.58
N ARG A 194 -2.66 19.34 5.92
CA ARG A 194 -2.35 20.39 4.92
C ARG A 194 -1.19 20.01 4.01
N VAL A 195 -0.13 19.40 4.55
CA VAL A 195 1.00 18.95 3.75
C VAL A 195 0.57 17.84 2.80
N ARG A 196 -0.24 16.89 3.26
CA ARG A 196 -0.82 15.85 2.43
C ARG A 196 -1.66 16.44 1.29
N ASP A 197 -2.54 17.39 1.59
CA ASP A 197 -3.39 18.03 0.59
C ASP A 197 -2.55 18.83 -0.43
N LEU A 198 -1.49 19.53 0.04
CA LEU A 198 -0.54 20.23 -0.82
C LEU A 198 0.17 19.27 -1.80
N MET A 199 0.72 18.18 -1.29
CA MET A 199 1.43 17.20 -2.10
C MET A 199 0.50 16.56 -3.14
N ARG A 200 -0.64 16.06 -2.70
CA ARG A 200 -1.62 15.42 -3.58
C ARG A 200 -2.20 16.38 -4.60
N GLY A 201 -2.47 17.62 -4.23
CA GLY A 201 -2.96 18.63 -5.17
C GLY A 201 -1.94 18.92 -6.27
N HIS A 202 -0.67 19.08 -5.91
CA HIS A 202 0.41 19.31 -6.88
C HIS A 202 0.66 18.09 -7.77
N GLU A 203 0.65 16.88 -7.20
CA GLU A 203 0.76 15.64 -7.98
C GLU A 203 -0.37 15.48 -8.98
N ALA A 204 -1.61 15.75 -8.59
CA ALA A 204 -2.78 15.67 -9.47
C ALA A 204 -2.70 16.71 -10.61
N GLU A 205 -2.23 17.93 -10.31
CA GLU A 205 -2.03 18.98 -11.28
C GLU A 205 -0.98 18.61 -12.36
N LEU A 206 0.13 17.99 -11.94
CA LEU A 206 1.18 17.51 -12.85
C LEU A 206 0.75 16.28 -13.63
N LEU A 207 -0.06 15.41 -13.02
CA LEU A 207 -0.49 14.14 -13.60
C LEU A 207 -1.57 14.34 -14.68
N ALA A 208 -2.46 15.33 -14.52
CA ALA A 208 -3.59 15.54 -15.41
C ALA A 208 -3.19 15.65 -16.90
N PRO A 209 -2.23 16.51 -17.30
CA PRO A 209 -1.83 16.63 -18.70
C PRO A 209 -1.20 15.34 -19.25
N LEU A 210 -0.48 14.57 -18.44
CA LEU A 210 0.08 13.28 -18.84
C LEU A 210 -1.03 12.27 -19.12
N LEU A 211 -2.00 12.14 -18.23
CA LEU A 211 -3.14 11.23 -18.43
C LEU A 211 -3.98 11.63 -19.63
N ASP A 212 -4.19 12.92 -19.87
CA ASP A 212 -4.92 13.40 -21.05
C ASP A 212 -4.18 13.09 -22.35
N TYR A 213 -2.86 13.25 -22.36
CA TYR A 213 -2.03 12.84 -23.50
C TYR A 213 -2.14 11.32 -23.75
N LEU A 214 -1.98 10.51 -22.70
CA LEU A 214 -2.01 9.05 -22.83
C LEU A 214 -3.40 8.54 -23.24
N LYS A 215 -4.49 9.12 -22.74
CA LYS A 215 -5.87 8.80 -23.17
C LYS A 215 -6.11 9.07 -24.65
N GLY A 216 -5.43 10.05 -25.23
CA GLY A 216 -5.49 10.36 -26.65
C GLY A 216 -4.75 9.37 -27.57
N ARG A 217 -4.04 8.40 -27.02
CA ARG A 217 -3.24 7.40 -27.74
C ARG A 217 -4.05 6.12 -27.94
N ASN A 218 -4.06 5.60 -29.19
CA ASN A 218 -4.74 4.34 -29.52
C ASN A 218 -3.84 3.10 -29.37
N ASP A 219 -2.54 3.31 -29.17
CA ASP A 219 -1.51 2.26 -29.01
C ASP A 219 -1.13 2.00 -27.55
N ILE A 220 -1.81 2.67 -26.63
CA ILE A 220 -1.55 2.59 -25.19
C ILE A 220 -2.84 2.25 -24.44
N ARG A 221 -2.76 1.27 -23.54
CA ARG A 221 -3.76 1.04 -22.49
C ARG A 221 -3.21 1.55 -21.16
N ILE A 222 -3.90 2.48 -20.51
CA ILE A 222 -3.57 2.92 -19.13
C ILE A 222 -4.16 1.91 -18.16
N LEU A 223 -3.37 1.43 -17.20
CA LEU A 223 -3.85 0.58 -16.12
C LEU A 223 -4.30 1.45 -14.93
N GLY A 224 -5.52 1.19 -14.45
CA GLY A 224 -6.12 1.89 -13.32
C GLY A 224 -6.86 3.20 -13.65
N PRO A 225 -7.27 3.96 -12.62
CA PRO A 225 -8.08 5.16 -12.79
C PRO A 225 -7.42 6.21 -13.68
N THR A 226 -8.19 6.84 -14.56
CA THR A 226 -7.72 7.97 -15.39
C THR A 226 -8.06 9.34 -14.80
N ASP A 227 -8.72 9.36 -13.65
CA ASP A 227 -8.95 10.57 -12.84
C ASP A 227 -7.74 10.77 -11.91
N PRO A 228 -6.99 11.89 -12.01
CA PRO A 228 -5.81 12.15 -11.20
C PRO A 228 -6.14 12.26 -9.69
N GLY A 229 -7.38 12.62 -9.33
CA GLY A 229 -7.83 12.70 -7.93
C GLY A 229 -8.03 11.34 -7.26
N ARG A 230 -8.22 10.27 -8.06
CA ARG A 230 -8.52 8.91 -7.58
C ARG A 230 -7.30 7.99 -7.54
N ARG A 231 -6.14 8.48 -7.93
CA ARG A 231 -4.91 7.67 -8.02
C ARG A 231 -3.71 8.37 -7.39
N ALA A 232 -2.69 7.58 -7.05
CA ALA A 232 -1.34 8.08 -6.84
C ALA A 232 -0.70 8.47 -8.20
N PRO A 233 0.40 9.24 -8.22
CA PRO A 233 1.01 9.71 -9.48
C PRO A 233 1.71 8.62 -10.30
N THR A 234 1.80 7.39 -9.82
CA THR A 234 2.27 6.26 -10.62
C THR A 234 1.37 6.06 -11.84
N VAL A 235 1.96 5.89 -13.02
CA VAL A 235 1.24 5.59 -14.26
C VAL A 235 1.83 4.34 -14.89
N ALA A 236 1.06 3.25 -14.89
CA ALA A 236 1.39 2.04 -15.61
C ALA A 236 0.63 2.02 -16.94
N ILE A 237 1.32 1.62 -17.99
CA ILE A 237 0.76 1.53 -19.34
C ILE A 237 1.13 0.18 -19.95
N VAL A 238 0.27 -0.30 -20.85
CA VAL A 238 0.56 -1.44 -21.73
C VAL A 238 0.69 -0.93 -23.16
N HIS A 239 1.69 -1.42 -23.87
CA HIS A 239 1.98 -1.09 -25.24
C HIS A 239 2.35 -2.36 -26.03
N SER A 240 2.28 -2.33 -27.36
CA SER A 240 2.66 -3.47 -28.22
C SER A 240 4.15 -3.84 -28.13
N ARG A 241 5.02 -2.88 -27.79
CA ARG A 241 6.44 -3.12 -27.47
C ARG A 241 6.58 -3.58 -26.02
N PRO A 242 7.53 -4.49 -25.73
CA PRO A 242 7.86 -4.86 -24.36
C PRO A 242 8.22 -3.64 -23.50
N GLY A 243 7.85 -3.64 -22.24
CA GLY A 243 8.03 -2.52 -21.31
C GLY A 243 9.49 -2.09 -21.16
N GLU A 244 10.43 -3.06 -21.11
CA GLU A 244 11.88 -2.76 -21.05
C GLU A 244 12.39 -2.03 -22.29
N GLU A 245 11.91 -2.43 -23.48
CA GLU A 245 12.28 -1.78 -24.74
C GLU A 245 11.70 -0.34 -24.81
N LEU A 246 10.47 -0.17 -24.33
CA LEU A 246 9.83 1.13 -24.27
C LEU A 246 10.56 2.05 -23.28
N ALA A 247 10.90 1.53 -22.10
CA ALA A 247 11.69 2.26 -21.09
C ALA A 247 13.05 2.69 -21.63
N ALA A 248 13.76 1.80 -22.34
CA ALA A 248 15.04 2.11 -22.98
C ALA A 248 14.90 3.20 -24.05
N ALA A 249 13.82 3.19 -24.84
CA ALA A 249 13.55 4.23 -25.82
C ALA A 249 13.27 5.58 -25.16
N LEU A 250 12.44 5.62 -24.12
CA LEU A 250 12.13 6.83 -23.35
C LEU A 250 13.37 7.43 -22.68
N ALA A 251 14.31 6.58 -22.26
CA ALA A 251 15.57 7.04 -21.65
C ALA A 251 16.42 7.87 -22.63
N THR A 252 16.33 7.64 -23.96
CA THR A 252 17.03 8.46 -24.96
C THR A 252 16.55 9.91 -24.97
N ASP A 253 15.28 10.13 -24.58
CA ASP A 253 14.65 11.45 -24.44
C ASP A 253 14.72 11.97 -23.00
N ARG A 254 15.53 11.34 -22.13
CA ARG A 254 15.71 11.67 -20.72
C ARG A 254 14.43 11.49 -19.87
N ILE A 255 13.53 10.61 -20.29
CA ILE A 255 12.36 10.21 -19.53
C ILE A 255 12.70 8.92 -18.80
N MET A 256 12.66 8.97 -17.46
CA MET A 256 12.88 7.78 -16.64
C MET A 256 11.58 6.98 -16.55
N ALA A 257 11.63 5.77 -17.07
CA ALA A 257 10.56 4.77 -16.94
C ALA A 257 11.17 3.41 -16.66
N GLY A 258 10.40 2.50 -16.08
CA GLY A 258 10.78 1.10 -15.92
C GLY A 258 9.86 0.20 -16.72
N GLY A 259 10.36 -0.96 -17.15
CA GLY A 259 9.55 -2.05 -17.69
C GLY A 259 9.46 -3.20 -16.71
N GLY A 260 8.36 -3.95 -16.70
CA GLY A 260 8.17 -5.13 -15.88
C GLY A 260 6.98 -5.04 -14.93
N HIS A 261 6.76 -6.11 -14.20
CA HIS A 261 5.58 -6.26 -13.32
C HIS A 261 5.77 -5.70 -11.89
N PHE A 262 6.94 -5.16 -11.53
CA PHE A 262 7.26 -4.51 -10.26
C PHE A 262 6.71 -5.25 -9.02
N TYR A 263 6.89 -6.58 -8.97
CA TYR A 263 6.40 -7.47 -7.90
C TYR A 263 4.87 -7.51 -7.70
N ALA A 264 4.09 -7.00 -8.66
CA ALA A 264 2.63 -7.08 -8.65
C ALA A 264 2.11 -7.79 -9.92
N ARG A 265 2.72 -8.91 -10.26
CA ARG A 265 2.41 -9.74 -11.45
C ARG A 265 0.92 -10.09 -11.53
N ARG A 266 0.31 -10.41 -10.39
CA ARG A 266 -1.08 -10.90 -10.33
C ARG A 266 -2.10 -9.88 -10.85
N VAL A 267 -1.92 -8.60 -10.59
CA VAL A 267 -2.86 -7.58 -11.08
C VAL A 267 -2.75 -7.41 -12.59
N ILE A 268 -1.55 -7.50 -13.16
CA ILE A 268 -1.33 -7.42 -14.59
C ILE A 268 -2.01 -8.60 -15.30
N GLU A 269 -1.78 -9.82 -14.81
CA GLU A 269 -2.41 -11.04 -15.31
C GLU A 269 -3.94 -11.00 -15.15
N ALA A 270 -4.44 -10.51 -14.01
CA ALA A 270 -5.88 -10.38 -13.76
C ALA A 270 -6.56 -9.37 -14.71
N MET A 271 -5.81 -8.38 -15.19
CA MET A 271 -6.30 -7.43 -16.20
C MET A 271 -6.12 -7.93 -17.64
N GLY A 272 -5.71 -9.19 -17.81
CA GLY A 272 -5.57 -9.85 -19.11
C GLY A 272 -4.30 -9.50 -19.88
N GLU A 273 -3.30 -8.93 -19.19
CA GLU A 273 -2.04 -8.54 -19.81
C GLU A 273 -0.91 -9.54 -19.52
N ASP A 274 0.08 -9.58 -20.40
CA ASP A 274 1.26 -10.43 -20.23
C ASP A 274 2.27 -9.77 -19.30
N ALA A 275 2.36 -10.27 -18.07
CA ALA A 275 3.25 -9.73 -17.07
C ALA A 275 4.75 -9.91 -17.35
N ASP A 276 5.12 -10.81 -18.28
CA ASP A 276 6.50 -10.99 -18.72
C ASP A 276 6.90 -9.96 -19.79
N ARG A 277 5.93 -9.28 -20.39
CA ARG A 277 6.16 -8.17 -21.29
C ARG A 277 6.15 -6.81 -20.59
N GLY A 278 5.64 -6.72 -19.39
CA GLY A 278 5.67 -5.60 -18.47
C GLY A 278 4.88 -4.39 -18.88
#